data_6fb1fd0fc1cc961d2d94f7f3db7ce963
#
_entry.id   6fb1fd0fc1cc961d2d94f7f3db7ce963
#
_cell.length_a   1.000
_cell.length_b   1.000
_cell.length_c   1.000
_cell.angle_alpha   90.00
_cell.angle_beta   90.00
_cell.angle_gamma   90.00
#
_symmetry.space_group_name_H-M   'P 1'
#
loop_
_entity.id
_entity.type
_entity.pdbx_description
1 polymer ?
#
loop_
_entity_poly.entity_id
_entity_poly.type
_entity_poly.pdbx_seq_one_letter_code
_entity_poly.pdbx_strand_id
1 'polypeptide(L)'
;MNYFKIFDKIPQLTPELEQDCLDSITDDANLSMAGAALGVQGKPVPIYGDHSKLTDASGLPIKGAVYKRYNATERVAQWVQENIHQDIPNDYHIGVQMFEHKFPGEATTSAPHVDGPRGAYVLNYMLKPGGSSVTTEWYIQRGYPLLRLKEHQTGLYLKTFAGLDKVYETTCPVRQWHSLEIRAIHTIANLTEDRVALSVALTAQQWDDVAKRYG
;
A
#
# COMPACT_ATOMS: atom_id res chain seq x y z
N MET A 1 0.80 -18.73 5.87
CA MET A 1 1.14 -17.34 5.53
C MET A 1 -0.03 -16.47 5.94
N ASN A 2 0.15 -15.44 6.72
CA ASN A 2 -0.95 -14.60 7.19
C ASN A 2 -0.99 -13.33 6.33
N TYR A 3 -1.73 -13.36 5.22
CA TYR A 3 -1.79 -12.25 4.28
C TYR A 3 -2.47 -10.99 4.82
N PHE A 4 -3.41 -11.19 5.76
CA PHE A 4 -4.27 -10.12 6.27
C PHE A 4 -4.65 -10.37 7.73
N LYS A 5 -4.64 -9.32 8.56
CA LYS A 5 -5.10 -9.37 9.95
C LYS A 5 -5.72 -8.03 10.35
N ILE A 6 -6.86 -8.06 11.03
CA ILE A 6 -7.52 -6.90 11.63
C ILE A 6 -7.05 -6.74 13.09
N PHE A 7 -6.95 -5.48 13.53
CA PHE A 7 -6.54 -5.09 14.88
C PHE A 7 -7.59 -4.20 15.53
N ASP A 8 -8.57 -4.82 16.20
CA ASP A 8 -9.68 -4.11 16.82
C ASP A 8 -9.29 -3.29 18.07
N LYS A 9 -8.15 -3.62 18.68
CA LYS A 9 -7.68 -2.99 19.93
C LYS A 9 -6.75 -1.80 19.72
N ILE A 10 -6.27 -1.55 18.50
CA ILE A 10 -5.51 -0.32 18.22
C ILE A 10 -6.51 0.84 18.24
N PRO A 11 -6.25 1.94 18.99
CA PRO A 11 -7.12 3.10 19.00
C PRO A 11 -7.38 3.61 17.57
N GLN A 12 -8.58 4.06 17.29
CA GLN A 12 -8.90 4.70 16.03
C GLN A 12 -8.28 6.10 15.98
N LEU A 13 -8.03 6.60 14.77
CA LEU A 13 -7.67 8.00 14.59
C LEU A 13 -8.83 8.90 15.02
N THR A 14 -8.51 10.05 15.59
CA THR A 14 -9.53 11.08 15.82
C THR A 14 -9.92 11.73 14.48
N PRO A 15 -11.10 12.36 14.39
CA PRO A 15 -11.54 13.06 13.18
C PRO A 15 -10.51 14.10 12.68
N GLU A 16 -9.81 14.78 13.60
CA GLU A 16 -8.77 15.76 13.27
C GLU A 16 -7.53 15.10 12.62
N LEU A 17 -7.14 13.92 13.12
CA LEU A 17 -6.02 13.17 12.53
C LEU A 17 -6.39 12.55 11.17
N GLU A 18 -7.65 12.11 11.01
CA GLU A 18 -8.14 11.69 9.69
C GLU A 18 -8.11 12.85 8.70
N GLN A 19 -8.50 14.06 9.14
CA GLN A 19 -8.47 15.25 8.31
C GLN A 19 -7.03 15.63 7.95
N ASP A 20 -6.08 15.59 8.89
CA ASP A 20 -4.65 15.82 8.61
C ASP A 20 -4.12 14.87 7.52
N CYS A 21 -4.53 13.61 7.56
CA CYS A 21 -4.16 12.64 6.51
C CYS A 21 -4.76 13.03 5.15
N LEU A 22 -6.02 13.48 5.12
CA LEU A 22 -6.69 13.89 3.88
C LEU A 22 -6.12 15.20 3.34
N ASP A 23 -5.74 16.13 4.18
CA ASP A 23 -5.13 17.41 3.79
C ASP A 23 -3.73 17.18 3.22
N SER A 24 -2.98 16.21 3.72
CA SER A 24 -1.62 15.91 3.23
C SER A 24 -1.58 15.49 1.75
N ILE A 25 -2.67 14.93 1.22
CA ILE A 25 -2.75 14.48 -0.17
C ILE A 25 -3.20 15.58 -1.14
N THR A 26 -3.56 16.76 -0.67
CA THR A 26 -4.00 17.89 -1.50
C THR A 26 -2.85 18.72 -2.06
N ASP A 27 -1.65 18.57 -1.49
CA ASP A 27 -0.45 19.30 -1.89
C ASP A 27 0.65 18.34 -2.36
N ASP A 28 0.98 18.41 -3.65
CA ASP A 28 2.06 17.60 -4.23
C ASP A 28 3.45 17.94 -3.63
N ALA A 29 3.61 19.07 -2.91
CA ALA A 29 4.83 19.34 -2.14
C ALA A 29 5.05 18.34 -1.00
N ASN A 30 3.99 17.70 -0.52
CA ASN A 30 4.04 16.64 0.49
C ASN A 30 4.35 15.24 -0.10
N LEU A 31 4.52 15.11 -1.41
CA LEU A 31 4.90 13.84 -2.01
C LEU A 31 6.18 13.30 -1.38
N SER A 32 6.14 12.07 -0.91
CA SER A 32 7.28 11.42 -0.27
C SER A 32 8.41 11.21 -1.27
N MET A 33 9.55 11.85 -1.04
CA MET A 33 10.77 11.69 -1.84
C MET A 33 11.33 10.26 -1.75
N ALA A 34 10.98 9.50 -0.73
CA ALA A 34 11.38 8.10 -0.62
C ALA A 34 10.76 7.22 -1.74
N GLY A 35 9.63 7.65 -2.28
CA GLY A 35 9.10 7.08 -3.51
C GLY A 35 9.84 7.54 -4.77
N ALA A 36 10.47 8.71 -4.72
CA ALA A 36 11.24 9.28 -5.82
C ALA A 36 12.70 8.80 -5.88
N ALA A 37 13.23 8.19 -4.81
CA ALA A 37 14.62 7.71 -4.75
C ALA A 37 14.98 6.63 -5.78
N LEU A 38 14.01 6.19 -6.58
CA LEU A 38 14.19 5.26 -7.71
C LEU A 38 14.20 5.94 -9.07
N GLY A 39 13.96 7.22 -9.13
CA GLY A 39 14.02 8.02 -10.35
C GLY A 39 15.38 8.65 -10.52
N VAL A 40 16.04 8.37 -11.63
CA VAL A 40 17.24 9.11 -12.08
C VAL A 40 16.89 10.59 -12.18
N GLN A 41 17.68 11.47 -11.51
CA GLN A 41 17.66 12.92 -11.65
C GLN A 41 16.51 13.72 -10.98
N GLY A 42 16.19 13.49 -9.70
CA GLY A 42 15.51 14.53 -8.89
C GLY A 42 14.12 14.95 -9.34
N LYS A 43 13.49 14.24 -10.27
CA LYS A 43 12.08 14.42 -10.61
C LYS A 43 11.28 13.32 -9.91
N PRO A 44 10.13 13.65 -9.28
CA PRO A 44 9.23 12.62 -8.80
C PRO A 44 8.79 11.80 -10.02
N VAL A 45 9.41 10.63 -10.17
CA VAL A 45 8.90 9.63 -11.10
C VAL A 45 7.78 8.93 -10.34
N PRO A 46 6.56 8.86 -10.89
CA PRO A 46 5.56 7.96 -10.34
C PRO A 46 6.24 6.62 -10.15
N ILE A 47 6.23 6.06 -8.93
CA ILE A 47 6.93 4.83 -8.55
C ILE A 47 6.55 3.67 -9.45
N TYR A 48 5.49 3.81 -10.18
CA TYR A 48 4.92 2.84 -11.07
C TYR A 48 5.16 3.29 -12.50
N GLY A 49 6.02 2.53 -13.18
CA GLY A 49 6.24 2.70 -14.61
C GLY A 49 4.92 2.67 -15.38
N ASP A 50 4.98 3.10 -16.60
CA ASP A 50 3.89 3.21 -17.56
C ASP A 50 2.81 2.10 -17.42
N HIS A 51 1.77 2.38 -16.59
CA HIS A 51 0.63 1.49 -16.39
C HIS A 51 -0.23 1.33 -17.65
N SER A 52 0.05 2.09 -18.71
CA SER A 52 -0.60 1.93 -20.01
C SER A 52 -0.34 0.56 -20.65
N LYS A 53 0.64 -0.19 -20.11
CA LYS A 53 1.04 -1.51 -20.62
C LYS A 53 0.70 -2.66 -19.66
N LEU A 54 -0.12 -2.42 -18.64
CA LEU A 54 -0.60 -3.49 -17.78
C LEU A 54 -1.56 -4.39 -18.54
N THR A 55 -1.38 -5.71 -18.44
CA THR A 55 -2.27 -6.69 -19.06
C THR A 55 -2.83 -7.66 -18.03
N ASP A 56 -4.04 -8.15 -18.28
CA ASP A 56 -4.66 -9.23 -17.50
C ASP A 56 -3.97 -10.59 -17.74
N ALA A 57 -4.53 -11.66 -17.15
CA ALA A 57 -4.01 -13.01 -17.29
C ALA A 57 -4.07 -13.57 -18.73
N SER A 58 -4.94 -13.03 -19.59
CA SER A 58 -5.06 -13.39 -21.01
C SER A 58 -4.23 -12.51 -21.95
N GLY A 59 -3.52 -11.51 -21.39
CA GLY A 59 -2.69 -10.58 -22.16
C GLY A 59 -3.46 -9.37 -22.71
N LEU A 60 -4.73 -9.17 -22.35
CA LEU A 60 -5.50 -8.00 -22.75
C LEU A 60 -5.14 -6.79 -21.92
N PRO A 61 -5.03 -5.59 -22.52
CA PRO A 61 -4.73 -4.36 -21.79
C PRO A 61 -5.80 -4.04 -20.74
N ILE A 62 -5.37 -3.67 -19.54
CA ILE A 62 -6.24 -3.19 -18.47
C ILE A 62 -5.78 -1.81 -17.99
N LYS A 63 -6.71 -1.04 -17.42
CA LYS A 63 -6.42 0.28 -16.87
C LYS A 63 -5.70 0.17 -15.52
N GLY A 64 -4.57 0.82 -15.41
CA GLY A 64 -3.78 0.88 -14.17
C GLY A 64 -4.16 2.06 -13.29
N ALA A 65 -4.25 1.85 -11.99
CA ALA A 65 -4.37 2.93 -11.02
C ALA A 65 -3.01 3.63 -10.81
N VAL A 66 -3.03 4.93 -10.55
CA VAL A 66 -1.82 5.70 -10.24
C VAL A 66 -1.63 5.73 -8.72
N TYR A 67 -0.48 5.26 -8.28
CA TYR A 67 -0.12 5.33 -6.87
C TYR A 67 0.63 6.61 -6.54
N LYS A 68 0.31 7.20 -5.42
CA LYS A 68 1.04 8.30 -4.80
C LYS A 68 1.24 8.01 -3.32
N ARG A 69 2.34 8.46 -2.75
CA ARG A 69 2.59 8.42 -1.32
C ARG A 69 2.99 9.81 -0.84
N TYR A 70 2.34 10.25 0.21
CA TYR A 70 2.57 11.54 0.84
C TYR A 70 3.16 11.33 2.23
N ASN A 71 3.97 12.28 2.68
CA ASN A 71 4.46 12.28 4.05
C ASN A 71 3.28 12.53 5.00
N ALA A 72 3.21 11.78 6.09
CA ALA A 72 2.28 12.09 7.16
C ALA A 72 2.70 13.39 7.86
N THR A 73 1.74 14.12 8.44
CA THR A 73 2.06 15.26 9.29
C THR A 73 2.79 14.80 10.54
N GLU A 74 3.56 15.69 11.17
CA GLU A 74 4.26 15.40 12.43
C GLU A 74 3.30 14.92 13.52
N ARG A 75 2.11 15.52 13.61
CA ARG A 75 1.06 15.13 14.56
C ARG A 75 0.57 13.69 14.35
N VAL A 76 0.36 13.29 13.09
CA VAL A 76 -0.02 11.91 12.75
C VAL A 76 1.12 10.94 13.04
N ALA A 77 2.36 11.30 12.71
CA ALA A 77 3.52 10.48 12.96
C ALA A 77 3.75 10.26 14.46
N GLN A 78 3.65 11.32 15.25
CA GLN A 78 3.74 11.24 16.72
C GLN A 78 2.65 10.32 17.29
N TRP A 79 1.40 10.47 16.83
CA TRP A 79 0.31 9.60 17.28
C TRP A 79 0.59 8.12 16.98
N VAL A 80 1.15 7.81 15.79
CA VAL A 80 1.53 6.45 15.40
C VAL A 80 2.62 5.90 16.35
N GLN A 81 3.64 6.70 16.67
CA GLN A 81 4.70 6.29 17.58
C GLN A 81 4.18 6.04 19.00
N GLU A 82 3.30 6.88 19.51
CA GLU A 82 2.72 6.74 20.85
C GLU A 82 1.74 5.56 20.97
N ASN A 83 0.95 5.30 19.95
CA ASN A 83 -0.17 4.35 20.02
C ASN A 83 0.09 3.03 19.31
N ILE A 84 1.04 2.93 18.39
CA ILE A 84 1.34 1.70 17.65
C ILE A 84 2.70 1.15 18.08
N HIS A 85 3.79 1.83 17.76
CA HIS A 85 5.14 1.39 18.13
C HIS A 85 6.13 2.56 18.11
N GLN A 86 6.78 2.82 19.24
CA GLN A 86 7.65 4.00 19.44
C GLN A 86 8.87 4.06 18.51
N ASP A 87 9.38 2.90 18.05
CA ASP A 87 10.59 2.82 17.21
C ASP A 87 10.28 2.86 15.71
N ILE A 88 9.07 3.28 15.31
CA ILE A 88 8.77 3.53 13.90
C ILE A 88 9.36 4.89 13.52
N PRO A 89 10.29 4.95 12.56
CA PRO A 89 10.89 6.23 12.15
C PRO A 89 9.83 7.17 11.56
N ASN A 90 9.93 8.47 11.91
CA ASN A 90 9.11 9.53 11.30
C ASN A 90 9.70 9.93 9.94
N ASP A 91 9.59 9.05 8.99
CA ASP A 91 10.05 9.26 7.62
C ASP A 91 9.10 8.52 6.65
N TYR A 92 9.62 7.96 5.59
CA TYR A 92 8.84 7.16 4.63
C TYR A 92 8.13 5.93 5.23
N HIS A 93 8.38 5.54 6.51
CA HIS A 93 7.65 4.43 7.15
C HIS A 93 6.23 4.83 7.53
N ILE A 94 5.98 6.11 7.81
CA ILE A 94 4.64 6.63 8.11
C ILE A 94 4.23 7.57 6.98
N GLY A 95 3.16 7.24 6.25
CA GLY A 95 2.72 8.09 5.15
C GLY A 95 1.30 7.80 4.71
N VAL A 96 0.72 8.72 3.96
CA VAL A 96 -0.60 8.54 3.38
C VAL A 96 -0.44 8.02 1.95
N GLN A 97 -1.01 6.86 1.70
CA GLN A 97 -1.04 6.24 0.38
C GLN A 97 -2.33 6.63 -0.34
N MET A 98 -2.20 6.97 -1.61
CA MET A 98 -3.32 7.23 -2.50
C MET A 98 -3.18 6.40 -3.77
N PHE A 99 -4.25 5.70 -4.14
CA PHE A 99 -4.41 5.15 -5.47
C PHE A 99 -5.42 6.02 -6.19
N GLU A 100 -4.93 6.84 -7.11
CA GLU A 100 -5.72 7.79 -7.87
C GLU A 100 -6.45 7.07 -9.01
N HIS A 101 -7.76 7.25 -9.08
CA HIS A 101 -8.62 6.72 -10.13
C HIS A 101 -8.81 7.76 -11.24
N LYS A 102 -8.29 7.49 -12.45
CA LYS A 102 -8.29 8.44 -13.59
C LYS A 102 -9.27 8.10 -14.71
N PHE A 103 -10.08 7.06 -14.55
CA PHE A 103 -10.91 6.53 -15.62
C PHE A 103 -12.39 6.42 -15.19
N PRO A 104 -13.14 7.55 -15.13
CA PRO A 104 -14.54 7.53 -14.67
C PRO A 104 -15.37 6.50 -15.43
N GLY A 105 -16.13 5.67 -14.68
CA GLY A 105 -16.96 4.61 -15.25
C GLY A 105 -16.26 3.30 -15.56
N GLU A 106 -14.93 3.22 -15.40
CA GLU A 106 -14.16 1.98 -15.59
C GLU A 106 -13.47 1.58 -14.28
N ALA A 107 -13.40 0.29 -13.98
CA ALA A 107 -12.58 -0.20 -12.87
C ALA A 107 -11.09 -0.17 -13.25
N THR A 108 -10.24 0.21 -12.28
CA THR A 108 -8.80 0.17 -12.45
C THR A 108 -8.15 -0.80 -11.46
N THR A 109 -6.95 -1.25 -11.78
CA THR A 109 -6.21 -2.23 -10.96
C THR A 109 -4.75 -1.77 -10.84
N SER A 110 -4.16 -1.86 -9.66
CA SER A 110 -2.72 -1.62 -9.54
C SER A 110 -1.91 -2.75 -10.16
N ALA A 111 -0.69 -2.48 -10.63
CA ALA A 111 0.19 -3.53 -11.11
C ALA A 111 0.47 -4.53 -9.98
N PRO A 112 0.51 -5.86 -10.26
CA PRO A 112 0.93 -6.82 -9.26
C PRO A 112 2.38 -6.55 -8.85
N HIS A 113 2.65 -6.48 -7.55
CA HIS A 113 3.95 -6.07 -7.03
C HIS A 113 4.30 -6.74 -5.72
N VAL A 114 5.55 -6.64 -5.38
CA VAL A 114 6.11 -6.96 -4.06
C VAL A 114 6.77 -5.69 -3.57
N ASP A 115 6.43 -5.25 -2.37
CA ASP A 115 7.06 -4.07 -1.78
C ASP A 115 8.50 -4.36 -1.33
N GLY A 116 9.32 -3.32 -1.41
CA GLY A 116 10.75 -3.42 -1.10
C GLY A 116 11.05 -3.58 0.40
N PRO A 117 12.33 -3.45 0.79
CA PRO A 117 12.86 -3.88 2.09
C PRO A 117 12.38 -3.05 3.29
N ARG A 118 11.49 -2.10 3.11
CA ARG A 118 10.99 -1.18 4.16
C ARG A 118 10.27 -1.90 5.29
N GLY A 119 9.72 -3.09 5.03
CA GLY A 119 8.98 -3.85 6.02
C GLY A 119 8.62 -5.23 5.52
N ALA A 120 8.12 -6.07 6.43
CA ALA A 120 7.49 -7.33 6.08
C ALA A 120 5.98 -7.15 5.93
N TYR A 121 5.43 -6.18 6.64
CA TYR A 121 4.01 -5.87 6.70
C TYR A 121 3.80 -4.36 6.58
N VAL A 122 2.65 -3.99 6.08
CA VAL A 122 2.11 -2.65 6.20
C VAL A 122 0.87 -2.69 7.09
N LEU A 123 0.79 -1.78 8.06
CA LEU A 123 -0.40 -1.55 8.86
C LEU A 123 -1.13 -0.35 8.27
N ASN A 124 -2.35 -0.56 7.81
CA ASN A 124 -3.16 0.45 7.16
C ASN A 124 -4.38 0.83 8.00
N TYR A 125 -4.71 2.12 7.97
CA TYR A 125 -5.99 2.66 8.41
C TYR A 125 -6.70 3.27 7.19
N MET A 126 -7.76 2.61 6.71
CA MET A 126 -8.44 2.98 5.48
C MET A 126 -9.34 4.19 5.67
N LEU A 127 -9.05 5.30 4.97
CA LEU A 127 -9.86 6.52 4.98
C LEU A 127 -10.88 6.55 3.85
N LYS A 128 -10.46 6.16 2.64
CA LYS A 128 -11.33 6.03 1.46
C LYS A 128 -11.09 4.66 0.83
N PRO A 129 -12.11 3.81 0.66
CA PRO A 129 -11.92 2.44 0.18
C PRO A 129 -11.60 2.33 -1.32
N GLY A 130 -11.93 3.35 -2.12
CA GLY A 130 -11.73 3.34 -3.58
C GLY A 130 -12.90 2.75 -4.36
N GLY A 131 -14.06 2.56 -3.71
CA GLY A 131 -15.26 1.97 -4.26
C GLY A 131 -15.76 0.77 -3.45
N SER A 132 -16.96 0.28 -3.74
CA SER A 132 -17.63 -0.78 -2.94
C SER A 132 -17.12 -2.19 -3.24
N SER A 133 -16.48 -2.41 -4.38
CA SER A 133 -16.01 -3.74 -4.85
C SER A 133 -14.49 -3.89 -4.81
N VAL A 134 -13.78 -2.96 -4.16
CA VAL A 134 -12.32 -2.95 -4.13
C VAL A 134 -11.80 -4.09 -3.28
N THR A 135 -10.88 -4.86 -3.84
CA THR A 135 -10.18 -5.94 -3.15
C THR A 135 -8.67 -5.71 -3.12
N THR A 136 -8.03 -6.22 -2.09
CA THR A 136 -6.59 -6.49 -2.10
C THR A 136 -6.41 -7.97 -2.34
N GLU A 137 -5.60 -8.31 -3.33
CA GLU A 137 -5.45 -9.67 -3.83
C GLU A 137 -3.99 -10.11 -3.74
N TRP A 138 -3.74 -11.38 -3.42
CA TRP A 138 -2.41 -11.98 -3.39
C TRP A 138 -2.27 -13.11 -4.39
N TYR A 139 -1.05 -13.23 -4.92
CA TYR A 139 -0.74 -14.12 -6.02
C TYR A 139 0.51 -14.94 -5.75
N ILE A 140 0.58 -16.11 -6.39
CA ILE A 140 1.79 -16.90 -6.55
C ILE A 140 2.11 -17.01 -8.05
N GLN A 141 3.40 -17.10 -8.39
CA GLN A 141 3.82 -17.29 -9.77
C GLN A 141 3.90 -18.78 -10.11
N ARG A 142 3.27 -19.20 -11.21
CA ARG A 142 3.33 -20.58 -11.69
C ARG A 142 4.75 -20.98 -12.06
N GLY A 143 5.17 -22.17 -11.62
CA GLY A 143 6.42 -22.81 -12.09
C GLY A 143 7.71 -22.18 -11.61
N TYR A 144 7.66 -21.16 -10.75
CA TYR A 144 8.83 -20.56 -10.14
C TYR A 144 8.70 -20.54 -8.62
N PRO A 145 9.81 -20.74 -7.88
CA PRO A 145 9.79 -20.46 -6.45
C PRO A 145 9.40 -18.98 -6.25
N LEU A 146 8.69 -18.70 -5.16
CA LEU A 146 8.31 -17.33 -4.78
C LEU A 146 9.44 -16.37 -5.09
N LEU A 147 9.18 -15.36 -5.92
CA LEU A 147 10.12 -14.28 -6.19
C LEU A 147 10.39 -13.59 -4.85
N ARG A 148 11.47 -14.01 -4.19
CA ARG A 148 11.96 -13.32 -3.00
C ARG A 148 12.86 -12.20 -3.48
N LEU A 149 12.46 -10.97 -3.21
CA LEU A 149 13.33 -9.84 -3.37
C LEU A 149 14.59 -10.03 -2.51
N LYS A 150 15.75 -9.76 -3.08
CA LYS A 150 16.98 -9.63 -2.30
C LYS A 150 16.83 -8.41 -1.38
N GLU A 151 17.49 -8.43 -0.22
CA GLU A 151 17.39 -7.40 0.83
C GLU A 151 17.61 -5.95 0.36
N HIS A 152 18.20 -5.75 -0.81
CA HIS A 152 18.53 -4.43 -1.37
C HIS A 152 17.61 -3.99 -2.53
N GLN A 153 16.57 -4.74 -2.85
CA GLN A 153 15.68 -4.38 -3.96
C GLN A 153 14.48 -3.56 -3.45
N THR A 154 14.21 -2.46 -4.12
CA THR A 154 13.21 -1.46 -3.74
C THR A 154 11.77 -1.82 -4.12
N GLY A 155 11.52 -3.07 -4.49
CA GLY A 155 10.23 -3.58 -4.94
C GLY A 155 10.34 -4.21 -6.33
N LEU A 156 9.37 -5.03 -6.67
CA LEU A 156 9.23 -5.65 -7.99
C LEU A 156 7.81 -5.40 -8.49
N TYR A 157 7.71 -4.82 -9.68
CA TYR A 157 6.43 -4.60 -10.35
C TYR A 157 6.35 -5.46 -11.60
N LEU A 158 5.24 -6.17 -11.75
CA LEU A 158 4.94 -6.98 -12.93
C LEU A 158 4.01 -6.20 -13.84
N LYS A 159 4.26 -6.28 -15.16
CA LYS A 159 3.41 -5.62 -16.17
C LYS A 159 2.24 -6.48 -16.63
N THR A 160 2.09 -7.68 -16.07
CA THR A 160 1.09 -8.65 -16.49
C THR A 160 0.65 -9.52 -15.34
N PHE A 161 -0.57 -9.97 -15.38
CA PHE A 161 -1.11 -11.04 -14.53
C PHE A 161 -0.90 -12.44 -15.13
N ALA A 162 -0.34 -12.55 -16.34
CA ALA A 162 -0.06 -13.83 -16.95
C ALA A 162 0.91 -14.67 -16.10
N GLY A 163 0.57 -15.94 -15.86
CA GLY A 163 1.36 -16.83 -15.02
C GLY A 163 1.23 -16.59 -13.50
N LEU A 164 0.31 -15.73 -13.08
CA LEU A 164 -0.03 -15.54 -11.68
C LEU A 164 -1.31 -16.29 -11.33
N ASP A 165 -1.30 -16.99 -10.19
CA ASP A 165 -2.50 -17.61 -9.61
C ASP A 165 -2.91 -16.84 -8.36
N LYS A 166 -4.14 -16.32 -8.34
CA LYS A 166 -4.70 -15.68 -7.15
C LYS A 166 -4.91 -16.73 -6.06
N VAL A 167 -4.34 -16.48 -4.89
CA VAL A 167 -4.39 -17.40 -3.74
C VAL A 167 -5.20 -16.87 -2.57
N TYR A 168 -5.39 -15.55 -2.50
CA TYR A 168 -6.16 -14.91 -1.46
C TYR A 168 -6.71 -13.56 -1.94
N GLU A 169 -7.86 -13.15 -1.42
CA GLU A 169 -8.41 -11.82 -1.61
C GLU A 169 -9.18 -11.38 -0.37
N THR A 170 -9.24 -10.07 -0.13
CA THR A 170 -10.03 -9.47 0.93
C THR A 170 -10.42 -8.04 0.62
N THR A 171 -11.51 -7.58 1.21
CA THR A 171 -11.89 -6.17 1.28
C THR A 171 -11.35 -5.57 2.56
N CYS A 172 -10.60 -4.48 2.46
CA CYS A 172 -10.06 -3.78 3.63
C CYS A 172 -11.15 -2.95 4.30
N PRO A 173 -11.36 -3.10 5.63
CA PRO A 173 -12.37 -2.34 6.35
C PRO A 173 -12.01 -0.86 6.42
N VAL A 174 -13.02 0.01 6.31
CA VAL A 174 -12.89 1.47 6.46
C VAL A 174 -12.80 1.82 7.94
N ARG A 175 -11.92 2.76 8.28
CA ARG A 175 -11.70 3.25 9.66
C ARG A 175 -11.38 2.14 10.66
N GLN A 176 -10.63 1.14 10.21
CA GLN A 176 -10.18 0.05 11.04
C GLN A 176 -8.75 -0.33 10.68
N TRP A 177 -7.92 -0.56 11.70
CA TRP A 177 -6.54 -0.97 11.49
C TRP A 177 -6.47 -2.41 11.01
N HIS A 178 -5.70 -2.63 9.95
CA HIS A 178 -5.44 -3.95 9.42
C HIS A 178 -4.03 -4.02 8.83
N SER A 179 -3.40 -5.19 8.92
CA SER A 179 -2.11 -5.42 8.29
C SER A 179 -2.23 -6.23 7.02
N LEU A 180 -1.31 -5.94 6.09
CA LEU A 180 -1.13 -6.63 4.83
C LEU A 180 0.29 -7.19 4.76
N GLU A 181 0.43 -8.46 4.33
CA GLU A 181 1.72 -9.04 3.94
C GLU A 181 2.15 -8.46 2.59
N ILE A 182 3.23 -7.67 2.58
CA ILE A 182 3.67 -6.94 1.38
C ILE A 182 4.88 -7.58 0.67
N ARG A 183 5.45 -8.66 1.23
CA ARG A 183 6.51 -9.45 0.59
C ARG A 183 6.01 -10.51 -0.37
N ALA A 184 4.72 -10.82 -0.33
CA ALA A 184 4.05 -11.62 -1.34
C ALA A 184 3.58 -10.75 -2.50
N ILE A 185 3.49 -11.31 -3.70
CA ILE A 185 2.93 -10.59 -4.86
C ILE A 185 1.49 -10.22 -4.53
N HIS A 186 1.18 -8.93 -4.57
CA HIS A 186 -0.16 -8.43 -4.29
C HIS A 186 -0.55 -7.28 -5.20
N THR A 187 -1.84 -6.99 -5.23
CA THR A 187 -2.42 -5.88 -6.00
C THR A 187 -3.67 -5.33 -5.32
N ILE A 188 -4.11 -4.16 -5.76
CA ILE A 188 -5.43 -3.62 -5.44
C ILE A 188 -6.23 -3.63 -6.74
N ALA A 189 -7.38 -4.29 -6.72
CA ALA A 189 -8.24 -4.49 -7.88
C ALA A 189 -9.60 -3.82 -7.70
N ASN A 190 -10.27 -3.57 -8.83
CA ASN A 190 -11.63 -3.03 -8.92
C ASN A 190 -11.81 -1.63 -8.32
N LEU A 191 -10.78 -0.78 -8.41
CA LEU A 191 -10.89 0.63 -8.01
C LEU A 191 -11.82 1.37 -8.96
N THR A 192 -12.85 2.02 -8.41
CA THR A 192 -13.79 2.89 -9.14
C THR A 192 -13.78 4.33 -8.64
N GLU A 193 -13.04 4.59 -7.57
CA GLU A 193 -12.82 5.88 -6.93
C GLU A 193 -11.40 5.93 -6.36
N ASP A 194 -10.98 7.09 -5.85
CA ASP A 194 -9.71 7.22 -5.16
C ASP A 194 -9.70 6.40 -3.86
N ARG A 195 -8.66 5.61 -3.67
CA ARG A 195 -8.40 4.89 -2.42
C ARG A 195 -7.32 5.60 -1.61
N VAL A 196 -7.61 5.88 -0.34
CA VAL A 196 -6.69 6.58 0.56
C VAL A 196 -6.56 5.84 1.88
N ALA A 197 -5.34 5.63 2.35
CA ALA A 197 -5.05 5.04 3.65
C ALA A 197 -3.83 5.70 4.32
N LEU A 198 -3.89 5.89 5.64
CA LEU A 198 -2.67 6.03 6.43
C LEU A 198 -1.98 4.67 6.45
N SER A 199 -0.71 4.65 6.11
CA SER A 199 0.07 3.43 5.92
C SER A 199 1.35 3.48 6.72
N VAL A 200 1.56 2.48 7.56
CA VAL A 200 2.71 2.35 8.46
C VAL A 200 3.47 1.08 8.10
N ALA A 201 4.70 1.23 7.60
CA ALA A 201 5.56 0.09 7.29
C ALA A 201 6.18 -0.48 8.58
N LEU A 202 6.05 -1.79 8.78
CA LEU A 202 6.54 -2.51 9.95
C LEU A 202 7.58 -3.56 9.54
N THR A 203 8.68 -3.63 10.27
CA THR A 203 9.56 -4.80 10.25
C THR A 203 8.81 -6.03 10.80
N ALA A 204 9.33 -7.23 10.57
CA ALA A 204 8.73 -8.45 11.12
C ALA A 204 8.66 -8.39 12.67
N GLN A 205 9.70 -7.86 13.31
CA GLN A 205 9.73 -7.71 14.77
C GLN A 205 8.67 -6.73 15.27
N GLN A 206 8.58 -5.53 14.66
CA GLN A 206 7.58 -4.53 15.04
C GLN A 206 6.15 -5.07 14.82
N TRP A 207 5.92 -5.83 13.75
CA TRP A 207 4.63 -6.47 13.52
C TRP A 207 4.30 -7.50 14.61
N ASP A 208 5.28 -8.33 15.02
CA ASP A 208 5.10 -9.30 16.10
C ASP A 208 4.77 -8.60 17.43
N ASP A 209 5.40 -7.47 17.73
CA ASP A 209 5.15 -6.69 18.94
C ASP A 209 3.75 -6.06 18.91
N VAL A 210 3.34 -5.48 17.78
CA VAL A 210 1.97 -4.98 17.56
C VAL A 210 0.94 -6.12 17.67
N ALA A 211 1.23 -7.28 17.07
CA ALA A 211 0.35 -8.43 17.10
C ALA A 211 0.18 -9.02 18.50
N LYS A 212 1.22 -8.99 19.34
CA LYS A 212 1.14 -9.40 20.76
C LYS A 212 0.36 -8.40 21.59
N ARG A 213 0.53 -7.09 21.34
CA ARG A 213 -0.11 -6.04 22.10
C ARG A 213 -1.58 -5.89 21.79
N TYR A 214 -1.96 -6.01 20.52
CA TYR A 214 -3.29 -5.66 20.01
C TYR A 214 -4.04 -6.81 19.31
N GLY A 215 -3.43 -7.97 19.20
CA GLY A 215 -3.98 -9.14 18.52
C GLY A 215 -4.96 -9.99 19.30
#